data_832d553ef4a51a177f0ba8075c25bbbe
#
_entry.id   832d553ef4a51a177f0ba8075c25bbbe
#
_cell.length_a   1.000
_cell.length_b   1.000
_cell.length_c   1.000
_cell.angle_alpha   90.00
_cell.angle_beta   90.00
_cell.angle_gamma   90.00
#
_symmetry.space_group_name_H-M   'P 1'
#
loop_
_entity.id
_entity.type
_entity.pdbx_description
1 polymer ?
#
loop_
_entity_poly.entity_id
_entity_poly.type
_entity_poly.pdbx_seq_one_letter_code
_entity_poly.pdbx_strand_id
1 'polypeptide(L)'
;MHPLCFRGVHFLWGILVIMDYFHYTYKHNHIDFSSHIYKVSTYHYNWHGETEILILLKGRIEMSCNSEVFTMEPLDTIIISPQVGHATLALEQDTTALVIHVGKDFFQQFDPNFSMYQFMVRSDETNRYNPFFTSVRYHIAMMMLLMVDGKSPANQLWLEHHYLGLASVVYSEIETVKSIPSNTKPADMTEATFDKMIAYIDENYQRKIELEDIAKIGGYNVNYTSQFFKRQLGVSFLEYVLRLRLREATVSL
;
A
#
# COMPACT_ATOMS: atom_id res chain seq x y z
N MET A 1 -1.55 -11.15 -37.30
CA MET A 1 -2.54 -11.32 -36.19
C MET A 1 -2.07 -12.50 -35.35
N HIS A 2 -1.43 -12.25 -34.22
CA HIS A 2 -0.96 -13.29 -33.31
C HIS A 2 -2.00 -13.45 -32.18
N PRO A 3 -2.38 -14.69 -31.82
CA PRO A 3 -3.42 -14.94 -30.82
C PRO A 3 -2.82 -14.94 -29.41
N LEU A 4 -2.53 -13.78 -28.84
CA LEU A 4 -2.04 -13.64 -27.46
C LEU A 4 -3.16 -13.19 -26.49
N CYS A 5 -4.42 -13.18 -26.90
CA CYS A 5 -5.45 -12.43 -26.19
C CYS A 5 -6.21 -13.18 -25.06
N PHE A 6 -5.98 -14.49 -24.79
CA PHE A 6 -6.84 -15.22 -23.84
C PHE A 6 -6.13 -16.19 -22.86
N ARG A 7 -4.81 -16.15 -22.70
CA ARG A 7 -4.12 -16.99 -21.70
C ARG A 7 -3.76 -16.29 -20.38
N GLY A 8 -3.98 -14.97 -20.26
CA GLY A 8 -3.45 -14.17 -19.15
C GLY A 8 -4.03 -14.48 -17.77
N VAL A 9 -5.31 -14.83 -17.69
CA VAL A 9 -5.98 -15.02 -16.39
C VAL A 9 -5.57 -16.36 -15.74
N HIS A 10 -5.41 -17.41 -16.52
CA HIS A 10 -4.92 -18.70 -16.01
C HIS A 10 -3.44 -18.71 -15.67
N PHE A 11 -2.65 -17.84 -16.28
CA PHE A 11 -1.21 -17.75 -16.02
C PHE A 11 -0.90 -17.01 -14.70
N LEU A 12 -1.66 -15.97 -14.36
CA LEU A 12 -1.57 -15.31 -13.04
C LEU A 12 -1.86 -16.29 -11.89
N TRP A 13 -2.82 -17.20 -12.05
CA TRP A 13 -3.06 -18.30 -11.11
C TRP A 13 -1.86 -19.26 -11.00
N GLY A 14 -1.18 -19.56 -12.08
CA GLY A 14 0.01 -20.40 -12.09
C GLY A 14 1.20 -19.76 -11.38
N ILE A 15 1.39 -18.44 -11.50
CA ILE A 15 2.44 -17.68 -10.79
C ILE A 15 2.13 -17.63 -9.28
N LEU A 16 0.88 -17.45 -8.90
CA LEU A 16 0.42 -17.44 -7.50
C LEU A 16 0.70 -18.76 -6.76
N VAL A 17 0.66 -19.89 -7.45
CA VAL A 17 0.90 -21.22 -6.84
C VAL A 17 2.38 -21.47 -6.54
N ILE A 18 3.29 -20.74 -7.20
CA ILE A 18 4.74 -20.98 -7.13
C ILE A 18 5.47 -20.02 -6.18
N MET A 19 4.87 -18.86 -5.83
CA MET A 19 5.55 -17.82 -5.09
C MET A 19 4.85 -17.48 -3.77
N ASP A 20 5.33 -18.05 -2.67
CA ASP A 20 4.96 -17.61 -1.32
C ASP A 20 5.48 -16.19 -1.00
N TYR A 21 6.43 -15.71 -1.79
CA TYR A 21 7.03 -14.40 -1.68
C TYR A 21 7.65 -13.98 -3.02
N PHE A 22 7.32 -12.80 -3.51
CA PHE A 22 7.91 -12.18 -4.69
C PHE A 22 8.33 -10.74 -4.32
N HIS A 23 9.55 -10.39 -4.65
CA HIS A 23 10.05 -9.03 -4.50
C HIS A 23 10.82 -8.63 -5.74
N TYR A 24 10.50 -7.48 -6.32
CA TYR A 24 11.17 -6.92 -7.47
C TYR A 24 11.34 -5.41 -7.30
N THR A 25 12.52 -4.91 -7.62
CA THR A 25 12.83 -3.48 -7.67
C THR A 25 13.31 -3.11 -9.05
N TYR A 26 12.82 -2.01 -9.57
CA TYR A 26 13.23 -1.46 -10.85
C TYR A 26 13.60 0.01 -10.68
N LYS A 27 14.79 0.36 -11.17
CA LYS A 27 15.24 1.75 -11.21
C LYS A 27 16.00 2.00 -12.50
N HIS A 28 15.44 2.84 -13.35
CA HIS A 28 16.07 3.27 -14.60
C HIS A 28 15.55 4.64 -14.98
N ASN A 29 16.48 5.58 -15.25
CA ASN A 29 16.14 6.99 -15.48
C ASN A 29 15.28 7.55 -14.34
N HIS A 30 14.04 7.94 -14.66
CA HIS A 30 13.06 8.49 -13.72
C HIS A 30 12.02 7.47 -13.27
N ILE A 31 12.12 6.22 -13.72
CA ILE A 31 11.24 5.12 -13.32
C ILE A 31 11.84 4.46 -12.10
N ASP A 32 11.12 4.53 -10.99
CA ASP A 32 11.50 3.92 -9.72
C ASP A 32 10.25 3.28 -9.11
N PHE A 33 10.24 1.96 -9.02
CA PHE A 33 9.16 1.24 -8.38
C PHE A 33 9.65 -0.07 -7.75
N SER A 34 8.93 -0.53 -6.74
CA SER A 34 9.06 -1.87 -6.21
C SER A 34 7.73 -2.61 -6.25
N SER A 35 7.79 -3.93 -6.36
CA SER A 35 6.63 -4.80 -6.38
C SER A 35 6.82 -5.98 -5.44
N HIS A 36 5.79 -6.28 -4.65
CA HIS A 36 5.82 -7.35 -3.66
C HIS A 36 4.54 -8.18 -3.73
N ILE A 37 4.69 -9.51 -3.74
CA ILE A 37 3.58 -10.42 -3.40
C ILE A 37 3.90 -11.02 -2.04
N TYR A 38 2.97 -10.94 -1.11
CA TYR A 38 3.18 -11.44 0.24
C TYR A 38 1.89 -11.99 0.85
N LYS A 39 2.06 -12.91 1.81
CA LYS A 39 0.95 -13.37 2.64
C LYS A 39 0.64 -12.32 3.70
N VAL A 40 -0.56 -11.80 3.67
CA VAL A 40 -1.07 -10.91 4.71
C VAL A 40 -1.43 -11.78 5.90
N SER A 41 -0.59 -11.81 6.91
CA SER A 41 -0.82 -12.70 8.06
C SER A 41 -1.30 -11.97 9.30
N THR A 42 -0.96 -10.69 9.44
CA THR A 42 -1.07 -9.99 10.71
C THR A 42 -1.32 -8.52 10.46
N TYR A 43 -1.81 -7.82 11.49
CA TYR A 43 -1.96 -6.38 11.43
C TYR A 43 -0.60 -5.76 11.11
N HIS A 44 -0.48 -5.18 9.92
CA HIS A 44 0.74 -4.57 9.45
C HIS A 44 0.44 -3.12 9.12
N TYR A 45 1.15 -2.22 9.77
CA TYR A 45 1.05 -0.79 9.53
C TYR A 45 2.17 -0.33 8.60
N ASN A 46 1.81 0.50 7.65
CA ASN A 46 2.73 1.15 6.72
C ASN A 46 2.55 2.67 6.73
N TRP A 47 3.65 3.37 6.64
CA TRP A 47 3.69 4.80 6.38
C TRP A 47 4.99 5.13 5.64
N HIS A 48 4.90 5.51 4.38
CA HIS A 48 6.07 5.69 3.52
C HIS A 48 5.85 6.82 2.51
N GLY A 49 6.95 7.22 1.83
CA GLY A 49 6.98 8.35 0.91
C GLY A 49 6.57 8.03 -0.53
N GLU A 50 6.20 6.79 -0.83
CA GLU A 50 5.78 6.33 -2.15
C GLU A 50 4.25 6.35 -2.29
N THR A 51 3.78 6.40 -3.54
CA THR A 51 2.39 6.03 -3.87
C THR A 51 2.28 4.52 -3.82
N GLU A 52 1.36 3.99 -3.01
CA GLU A 52 1.10 2.56 -2.94
C GLU A 52 -0.12 2.18 -3.78
N ILE A 53 0.00 1.06 -4.50
CA ILE A 53 -1.11 0.39 -5.16
C ILE A 53 -1.16 -1.03 -4.61
N LEU A 54 -2.21 -1.37 -3.86
CA LEU A 54 -2.44 -2.70 -3.33
C LEU A 54 -3.60 -3.36 -4.08
N ILE A 55 -3.40 -4.61 -4.51
CA ILE A 55 -4.42 -5.48 -5.10
C ILE A 55 -4.54 -6.71 -4.23
N LEU A 56 -5.74 -6.99 -3.72
CA LEU A 56 -5.97 -8.25 -3.02
C LEU A 56 -6.11 -9.38 -4.03
N LEU A 57 -5.24 -10.38 -3.92
CA LEU A 57 -5.22 -11.52 -4.84
C LEU A 57 -6.05 -12.69 -4.34
N LYS A 58 -6.05 -12.94 -3.01
CA LYS A 58 -6.75 -14.04 -2.37
C LYS A 58 -7.13 -13.70 -0.94
N GLY A 59 -8.24 -14.27 -0.44
CA GLY A 59 -8.72 -14.09 0.92
C GLY A 59 -9.45 -12.76 1.11
N ARG A 60 -9.59 -12.31 2.36
CA ARG A 60 -10.18 -11.02 2.72
C ARG A 60 -9.29 -10.30 3.72
N ILE A 61 -9.22 -8.98 3.61
CA ILE A 61 -8.52 -8.13 4.57
C ILE A 61 -9.46 -7.04 5.09
N GLU A 62 -9.23 -6.65 6.33
CA GLU A 62 -9.62 -5.34 6.83
C GLU A 62 -8.49 -4.36 6.51
N MET A 63 -8.83 -3.26 5.87
CA MET A 63 -7.94 -2.15 5.59
C MET A 63 -8.34 -0.96 6.46
N SER A 64 -7.38 -0.38 7.14
CA SER A 64 -7.52 0.91 7.82
C SER A 64 -6.68 1.95 7.08
N CYS A 65 -7.31 2.99 6.57
CA CYS A 65 -6.64 4.04 5.81
C CYS A 65 -7.43 5.35 5.94
N ASN A 66 -6.73 6.46 6.13
CA ASN A 66 -7.34 7.81 6.19
C ASN A 66 -8.55 7.90 7.15
N SER A 67 -8.45 7.30 8.33
CA SER A 67 -9.51 7.22 9.36
C SER A 67 -10.76 6.41 8.95
N GLU A 68 -10.72 5.71 7.83
CA GLU A 68 -11.73 4.76 7.41
C GLU A 68 -11.27 3.33 7.68
N VAL A 69 -12.21 2.46 8.00
CA VAL A 69 -12.00 1.00 8.11
C VAL A 69 -12.98 0.31 7.19
N PHE A 70 -12.47 -0.54 6.31
CA PHE A 70 -13.29 -1.24 5.32
C PHE A 70 -12.70 -2.60 4.98
N THR A 71 -13.53 -3.48 4.42
CA THR A 71 -13.09 -4.81 3.97
C THR A 71 -12.77 -4.77 2.49
N MET A 72 -11.71 -5.47 2.09
CA MET A 72 -11.38 -5.72 0.70
C MET A 72 -11.48 -7.21 0.39
N GLU A 73 -11.98 -7.50 -0.80
CA GLU A 73 -12.13 -8.83 -1.38
C GLU A 73 -11.21 -9.05 -2.59
N PRO A 74 -11.04 -10.27 -3.10
CA PRO A 74 -10.17 -10.53 -4.24
C PRO A 74 -10.49 -9.62 -5.44
N LEU A 75 -9.44 -9.08 -6.06
CA LEU A 75 -9.42 -8.07 -7.12
C LEU A 75 -9.77 -6.66 -6.65
N ASP A 76 -10.13 -6.44 -5.39
CA ASP A 76 -10.18 -5.07 -4.91
C ASP A 76 -8.80 -4.44 -4.97
N THR A 77 -8.81 -3.19 -5.36
CA THR A 77 -7.61 -2.39 -5.60
C THR A 77 -7.73 -1.10 -4.82
N ILE A 78 -6.69 -0.71 -4.12
CA ILE A 78 -6.58 0.60 -3.48
C ILE A 78 -5.31 1.30 -3.92
N ILE A 79 -5.40 2.61 -4.11
CA ILE A 79 -4.28 3.50 -4.43
C ILE A 79 -4.21 4.55 -3.34
N ILE A 80 -3.06 4.66 -2.69
CA ILE A 80 -2.85 5.49 -1.50
C ILE A 80 -1.74 6.50 -1.80
N SER A 81 -2.00 7.76 -1.46
CA SER A 81 -1.01 8.82 -1.61
C SER A 81 0.19 8.64 -0.67
N PRO A 82 1.34 9.23 -1.03
CA PRO A 82 2.48 9.31 -0.12
C PRO A 82 2.12 9.86 1.26
N GLN A 83 2.79 9.36 2.28
CA GLN A 83 2.66 9.82 3.68
C GLN A 83 1.26 9.67 4.28
N VAL A 84 0.42 8.81 3.73
CA VAL A 84 -0.85 8.40 4.35
C VAL A 84 -0.65 7.07 5.05
N GLY A 85 -0.86 7.07 6.37
CA GLY A 85 -0.80 5.88 7.19
C GLY A 85 -1.94 4.92 6.86
N HIS A 86 -1.59 3.65 6.72
CA HIS A 86 -2.56 2.60 6.46
C HIS A 86 -2.13 1.29 7.10
N ALA A 87 -3.10 0.40 7.33
CA ALA A 87 -2.83 -0.89 7.91
C ALA A 87 -3.72 -1.97 7.31
N THR A 88 -3.17 -3.17 7.22
CA THR A 88 -3.87 -4.36 6.75
C THR A 88 -3.98 -5.40 7.85
N LEU A 89 -5.11 -6.09 7.92
CA LEU A 89 -5.36 -7.23 8.81
C LEU A 89 -6.00 -8.34 8.00
N ALA A 90 -5.36 -9.50 7.92
CA ALA A 90 -5.98 -10.67 7.28
C ALA A 90 -7.19 -11.15 8.09
N LEU A 91 -8.32 -11.34 7.42
CA LEU A 91 -9.54 -11.91 7.99
C LEU A 91 -9.66 -13.41 7.72
N GLU A 92 -8.82 -13.95 6.84
CA GLU A 92 -8.80 -15.35 6.43
C GLU A 92 -7.36 -15.86 6.35
N GLN A 93 -7.18 -17.19 6.51
CA GLN A 93 -5.90 -17.83 6.27
C GLN A 93 -5.51 -17.76 4.78
N ASP A 94 -4.21 -17.82 4.50
CA ASP A 94 -3.66 -17.75 3.14
C ASP A 94 -4.07 -16.51 2.33
N THR A 95 -4.39 -15.42 3.01
CA THR A 95 -4.67 -14.14 2.37
C THR A 95 -3.41 -13.61 1.71
N THR A 96 -3.51 -13.23 0.44
CA THR A 96 -2.36 -12.81 -0.37
C THR A 96 -2.65 -11.49 -1.07
N ALA A 97 -1.72 -10.55 -0.97
CA ALA A 97 -1.78 -9.26 -1.64
C ALA A 97 -0.57 -9.04 -2.56
N LEU A 98 -0.80 -8.27 -3.61
CA LEU A 98 0.23 -7.66 -4.45
C LEU A 98 0.27 -6.17 -4.12
N VAL A 99 1.46 -5.67 -3.85
CA VAL A 99 1.71 -4.24 -3.63
C VAL A 99 2.73 -3.74 -4.63
N ILE A 100 2.49 -2.55 -5.15
CA ILE A 100 3.44 -1.78 -5.95
C ILE A 100 3.62 -0.42 -5.28
N HIS A 101 4.88 -0.06 -5.03
CA HIS A 101 5.27 1.27 -4.61
C HIS A 101 5.84 2.03 -5.80
N VAL A 102 5.27 3.20 -6.08
CA VAL A 102 5.75 4.11 -7.12
C VAL A 102 6.44 5.28 -6.45
N GLY A 103 7.71 5.48 -6.78
CA GLY A 103 8.52 6.56 -6.21
C GLY A 103 7.90 7.94 -6.46
N LYS A 104 7.85 8.78 -5.44
CA LYS A 104 7.25 10.13 -5.52
C LYS A 104 7.86 11.01 -6.61
N ASP A 105 9.15 10.85 -6.86
CA ASP A 105 9.92 11.67 -7.80
C ASP A 105 9.43 11.50 -9.24
N PHE A 106 8.78 10.37 -9.54
CA PHE A 106 8.20 10.14 -10.85
C PHE A 106 7.08 11.13 -11.17
N PHE A 107 6.10 11.24 -10.31
CA PHE A 107 4.97 12.15 -10.53
C PHE A 107 5.35 13.63 -10.36
N GLN A 108 6.33 13.94 -9.51
CA GLN A 108 6.81 15.30 -9.28
C GLN A 108 7.45 15.95 -10.52
N GLN A 109 7.92 15.15 -11.49
CA GLN A 109 8.41 15.67 -12.77
C GLN A 109 7.31 16.33 -13.60
N PHE A 110 6.07 15.85 -13.45
CA PHE A 110 4.91 16.36 -14.20
C PHE A 110 4.11 17.36 -13.36
N ASP A 111 4.07 17.16 -12.06
CA ASP A 111 3.41 18.05 -11.11
C ASP A 111 4.28 18.25 -9.85
N PRO A 112 5.00 19.37 -9.74
CA PRO A 112 5.86 19.66 -8.57
C PRO A 112 5.12 19.64 -7.23
N ASN A 113 3.80 19.80 -7.23
CA ASN A 113 2.98 19.79 -6.01
C ASN A 113 2.48 18.39 -5.65
N PHE A 114 2.83 17.36 -6.40
CA PHE A 114 2.30 16.00 -6.20
C PHE A 114 2.45 15.50 -4.75
N SER A 115 3.59 15.77 -4.11
CA SER A 115 3.82 15.38 -2.71
C SER A 115 2.93 16.08 -1.68
N MET A 116 2.21 17.12 -2.09
CA MET A 116 1.26 17.85 -1.22
C MET A 116 -0.15 17.27 -1.32
N TYR A 117 -0.42 16.42 -2.30
CA TYR A 117 -1.74 15.85 -2.49
C TYR A 117 -2.01 14.70 -1.53
N GLN A 118 -3.22 14.69 -0.99
CA GLN A 118 -3.79 13.52 -0.32
C GLN A 118 -4.92 12.96 -1.17
N PHE A 119 -4.86 11.66 -1.39
CA PHE A 119 -5.87 10.91 -2.12
C PHE A 119 -5.92 9.46 -1.63
N MET A 120 -7.08 8.89 -1.76
CA MET A 120 -7.33 7.45 -1.62
C MET A 120 -8.35 7.07 -2.68
N VAL A 121 -7.98 6.18 -3.58
CA VAL A 121 -8.86 5.65 -4.63
C VAL A 121 -9.00 4.17 -4.38
N ARG A 122 -10.22 3.68 -4.14
CA ARG A 122 -10.46 2.28 -3.86
C ARG A 122 -11.61 1.70 -4.65
N SER A 123 -11.50 0.42 -4.97
CA SER A 123 -12.62 -0.36 -5.48
C SER A 123 -13.36 -1.07 -4.36
N ASP A 124 -14.58 -1.46 -4.66
CA ASP A 124 -15.45 -2.33 -3.89
C ASP A 124 -16.30 -3.20 -4.85
N GLU A 125 -17.28 -3.92 -4.34
CA GLU A 125 -18.15 -4.79 -5.11
C GLU A 125 -18.89 -4.07 -6.25
N THR A 126 -19.14 -2.77 -6.12
CA THR A 126 -19.93 -1.98 -7.08
C THR A 126 -19.14 -1.48 -8.28
N ASN A 127 -17.83 -1.25 -8.10
CA ASN A 127 -16.97 -0.62 -9.12
C ASN A 127 -15.70 -1.41 -9.46
N ARG A 128 -15.47 -2.58 -8.83
CA ARG A 128 -14.29 -3.44 -9.01
C ARG A 128 -13.93 -3.70 -10.47
N TYR A 129 -14.92 -3.80 -11.34
CA TYR A 129 -14.75 -4.10 -12.76
C TYR A 129 -14.89 -2.89 -13.68
N ASN A 130 -14.92 -1.68 -13.14
CA ASN A 130 -14.96 -0.50 -14.00
C ASN A 130 -13.67 -0.40 -14.85
N PRO A 131 -13.67 0.37 -15.95
CA PRO A 131 -12.54 0.49 -16.85
C PRO A 131 -11.24 0.96 -16.17
N PHE A 132 -11.34 1.86 -15.19
CA PHE A 132 -10.19 2.39 -14.45
C PHE A 132 -9.45 1.26 -13.71
N PHE A 133 -10.12 0.57 -12.77
CA PHE A 133 -9.47 -0.50 -12.00
C PHE A 133 -9.06 -1.69 -12.87
N THR A 134 -9.81 -1.98 -13.93
CA THR A 134 -9.43 -3.01 -14.90
C THR A 134 -8.14 -2.63 -15.63
N SER A 135 -7.98 -1.37 -16.02
CA SER A 135 -6.78 -0.87 -16.67
C SER A 135 -5.56 -0.88 -15.73
N VAL A 136 -5.74 -0.46 -14.47
CA VAL A 136 -4.70 -0.54 -13.43
C VAL A 136 -4.19 -1.98 -13.29
N ARG A 137 -5.09 -2.94 -13.08
CA ARG A 137 -4.72 -4.36 -12.94
C ARG A 137 -4.10 -4.92 -14.22
N TYR A 138 -4.54 -4.50 -15.39
CA TYR A 138 -3.96 -4.92 -16.67
C TYR A 138 -2.49 -4.51 -16.78
N HIS A 139 -2.17 -3.24 -16.55
CA HIS A 139 -0.78 -2.77 -16.62
C HIS A 139 0.11 -3.47 -15.58
N ILE A 140 -0.39 -3.64 -14.37
CA ILE A 140 0.34 -4.33 -13.30
C ILE A 140 0.57 -5.80 -13.68
N ALA A 141 -0.42 -6.50 -14.19
CA ALA A 141 -0.28 -7.89 -14.62
C ALA A 141 0.76 -8.05 -15.74
N MET A 142 0.78 -7.13 -16.71
CA MET A 142 1.77 -7.14 -17.79
C MET A 142 3.18 -6.84 -17.26
N MET A 143 3.33 -5.91 -16.33
CA MET A 143 4.61 -5.65 -15.66
C MET A 143 5.11 -6.91 -14.95
N MET A 144 4.25 -7.56 -14.16
CA MET A 144 4.61 -8.80 -13.44
C MET A 144 5.08 -9.92 -14.39
N LEU A 145 4.39 -10.12 -15.51
CA LEU A 145 4.80 -11.10 -16.53
C LEU A 145 6.19 -10.79 -17.10
N LEU A 146 6.46 -9.53 -17.43
CA LEU A 146 7.74 -9.10 -17.97
C LEU A 146 8.89 -9.22 -16.96
N MET A 147 8.61 -9.02 -15.68
CA MET A 147 9.59 -9.21 -14.60
C MET A 147 10.00 -10.67 -14.43
N VAL A 148 9.07 -11.62 -14.64
CA VAL A 148 9.34 -13.06 -14.55
C VAL A 148 10.04 -13.60 -15.81
N ASP A 149 9.71 -13.07 -16.98
CA ASP A 149 10.23 -13.55 -18.28
C ASP A 149 11.72 -13.18 -18.53
N GLY A 150 12.31 -12.37 -17.67
CA GLY A 150 13.73 -12.06 -17.66
C GLY A 150 14.12 -10.74 -18.33
N LYS A 151 15.40 -10.39 -18.20
CA LYS A 151 15.95 -9.09 -18.62
C LYS A 151 16.44 -9.13 -20.07
N SER A 152 15.56 -8.85 -21.03
CA SER A 152 15.97 -8.48 -22.38
C SER A 152 15.72 -6.98 -22.63
N PRO A 153 16.44 -6.35 -23.58
CA PRO A 153 16.14 -4.95 -23.94
C PRO A 153 14.69 -4.74 -24.38
N ALA A 154 14.10 -5.70 -25.08
CA ALA A 154 12.70 -5.64 -25.49
C ALA A 154 11.76 -5.72 -24.29
N ASN A 155 12.00 -6.62 -23.34
CA ASN A 155 11.21 -6.74 -22.12
C ASN A 155 11.32 -5.48 -21.25
N GLN A 156 12.50 -4.86 -21.20
CA GLN A 156 12.69 -3.61 -20.50
C GLN A 156 11.84 -2.48 -21.12
N LEU A 157 11.85 -2.32 -22.43
CA LEU A 157 11.00 -1.32 -23.11
C LEU A 157 9.51 -1.55 -22.88
N TRP A 158 9.06 -2.82 -22.92
CA TRP A 158 7.68 -3.17 -22.62
C TRP A 158 7.31 -2.92 -21.16
N LEU A 159 8.23 -3.20 -20.23
CA LEU A 159 8.04 -2.92 -18.81
C LEU A 159 7.85 -1.42 -18.56
N GLU A 160 8.70 -0.58 -19.14
CA GLU A 160 8.60 0.87 -19.06
C GLU A 160 7.32 1.40 -19.72
N HIS A 161 6.92 0.82 -20.87
CA HIS A 161 5.64 1.14 -21.51
C HIS A 161 4.44 0.90 -20.57
N HIS A 162 4.38 -0.27 -19.94
CA HIS A 162 3.30 -0.59 -19.02
C HIS A 162 3.35 0.24 -17.74
N TYR A 163 4.54 0.55 -17.25
CA TYR A 163 4.69 1.46 -16.11
C TYR A 163 4.16 2.86 -16.42
N LEU A 164 4.52 3.43 -17.58
CA LEU A 164 4.01 4.74 -18.02
C LEU A 164 2.50 4.71 -18.25
N GLY A 165 1.98 3.63 -18.80
CA GLY A 165 0.54 3.41 -18.97
C GLY A 165 -0.19 3.37 -17.62
N LEU A 166 0.34 2.61 -16.64
CA LEU A 166 -0.17 2.57 -15.28
C LEU A 166 -0.17 3.96 -14.64
N ALA A 167 0.97 4.65 -14.70
CA ALA A 167 1.11 5.98 -14.12
C ALA A 167 0.15 7.00 -14.72
N SER A 168 -0.06 6.95 -16.05
CA SER A 168 -1.01 7.82 -16.75
C SER A 168 -2.44 7.58 -16.29
N VAL A 169 -2.87 6.32 -16.21
CA VAL A 169 -4.22 5.94 -15.75
C VAL A 169 -4.42 6.38 -14.30
N VAL A 170 -3.47 6.08 -13.42
CA VAL A 170 -3.52 6.45 -11.99
C VAL A 170 -3.55 7.96 -11.82
N TYR A 171 -2.69 8.70 -12.52
CA TYR A 171 -2.63 10.16 -12.39
C TYR A 171 -3.91 10.84 -12.87
N SER A 172 -4.52 10.35 -13.94
CA SER A 172 -5.82 10.87 -14.42
C SER A 172 -6.92 10.78 -13.37
N GLU A 173 -6.95 9.72 -12.58
CA GLU A 173 -7.91 9.57 -11.48
C GLU A 173 -7.53 10.46 -10.30
N ILE A 174 -6.23 10.54 -9.96
CA ILE A 174 -5.74 11.42 -8.89
C ILE A 174 -6.15 12.87 -9.14
N GLU A 175 -6.09 13.35 -10.38
CA GLU A 175 -6.50 14.72 -10.72
C GLU A 175 -7.96 15.02 -10.34
N THR A 176 -8.82 14.02 -10.31
CA THR A 176 -10.24 14.19 -9.97
C THR A 176 -10.54 14.14 -8.48
N VAL A 177 -9.71 13.41 -7.69
CA VAL A 177 -9.97 13.13 -6.28
C VAL A 177 -8.99 13.80 -5.32
N LYS A 178 -7.88 14.35 -5.84
CA LYS A 178 -6.83 14.95 -5.01
C LYS A 178 -7.35 16.12 -4.19
N SER A 179 -6.89 16.20 -2.95
CA SER A 179 -7.09 17.34 -2.08
C SER A 179 -5.75 17.86 -1.57
N ILE A 180 -5.66 19.18 -1.36
CA ILE A 180 -4.56 19.78 -0.61
C ILE A 180 -5.13 20.05 0.77
N PRO A 181 -4.61 19.39 1.83
CA PRO A 181 -5.11 19.65 3.18
C PRO A 181 -4.97 21.12 3.55
N SER A 182 -6.06 21.74 3.96
CA SER A 182 -6.14 23.17 4.25
C SER A 182 -5.31 23.64 5.46
N ASN A 183 -4.72 22.70 6.21
CA ASN A 183 -3.89 22.94 7.40
C ASN A 183 -2.72 21.96 7.50
N THR A 184 -1.92 21.88 6.47
CA THR A 184 -0.60 21.28 6.63
C THR A 184 0.35 22.35 7.21
N LYS A 185 0.30 22.54 8.54
CA LYS A 185 1.59 22.64 9.21
C LYS A 185 2.31 21.36 8.85
N PRO A 186 3.58 21.41 8.37
CA PRO A 186 4.38 20.22 8.21
C PRO A 186 4.17 19.39 9.47
N ALA A 187 3.85 18.12 9.36
CA ALA A 187 3.81 17.29 10.54
C ALA A 187 5.20 17.43 11.13
N ASP A 188 5.31 18.05 12.32
CA ASP A 188 6.60 18.20 13.01
C ASP A 188 7.24 16.83 13.29
N MET A 189 6.46 15.76 13.16
CA MET A 189 6.88 14.37 13.31
C MET A 189 7.37 13.84 11.96
N THR A 190 8.64 13.45 11.92
CA THR A 190 9.24 12.81 10.75
C THR A 190 8.82 11.34 10.68
N GLU A 191 8.84 10.77 9.46
CA GLU A 191 8.63 9.34 9.19
C GLU A 191 9.52 8.49 10.13
N ALA A 192 10.81 8.77 10.17
CA ALA A 192 11.77 8.06 11.03
C ALA A 192 11.44 8.13 12.54
N THR A 193 10.76 9.19 13.00
CA THR A 193 10.33 9.30 14.40
C THR A 193 9.10 8.43 14.64
N PHE A 194 8.16 8.43 13.71
CA PHE A 194 6.97 7.60 13.83
C PHE A 194 7.29 6.12 13.73
N ASP A 195 8.19 5.72 12.83
CA ASP A 195 8.70 4.35 12.72
C ASP A 195 9.32 3.85 14.03
N LYS A 196 10.09 4.70 14.73
CA LYS A 196 10.63 4.37 16.06
C LYS A 196 9.53 4.14 17.10
N MET A 197 8.44 4.92 17.04
CA MET A 197 7.30 4.73 17.92
C MET A 197 6.60 3.40 17.63
N ILE A 198 6.35 3.08 16.36
CA ILE A 198 5.73 1.82 15.94
C ILE A 198 6.62 0.64 16.32
N ALA A 199 7.91 0.69 15.99
CA ALA A 199 8.86 -0.37 16.36
C ALA A 199 8.88 -0.64 17.86
N TYR A 200 8.85 0.41 18.68
CA TYR A 200 8.78 0.23 20.14
C TYR A 200 7.46 -0.44 20.57
N ILE A 201 6.34 -0.09 19.95
CA ILE A 201 5.06 -0.75 20.26
C ILE A 201 5.13 -2.23 19.86
N ASP A 202 5.62 -2.54 18.67
CA ASP A 202 5.72 -3.91 18.14
C ASP A 202 6.65 -4.80 18.99
N GLU A 203 7.69 -4.23 19.59
CA GLU A 203 8.57 -4.94 20.51
C GLU A 203 8.00 -5.11 21.92
N ASN A 204 7.02 -4.28 22.31
CA ASN A 204 6.61 -4.16 23.72
C ASN A 204 5.10 -4.34 23.97
N TYR A 205 4.26 -4.56 22.95
CA TYR A 205 2.79 -4.62 23.10
C TYR A 205 2.30 -5.72 24.05
N GLN A 206 3.09 -6.77 24.31
CA GLN A 206 2.76 -7.84 25.24
C GLN A 206 2.75 -7.37 26.70
N ARG A 207 3.52 -6.34 27.04
CA ARG A 207 3.54 -5.73 28.36
C ARG A 207 2.65 -4.48 28.42
N LYS A 208 2.47 -3.94 29.62
CA LYS A 208 1.77 -2.65 29.78
C LYS A 208 2.65 -1.55 29.17
N ILE A 209 2.15 -0.86 28.13
CA ILE A 209 2.72 0.35 27.55
C ILE A 209 1.65 1.44 27.57
N GLU A 210 2.09 2.67 27.76
CA GLU A 210 1.22 3.84 27.85
C GLU A 210 1.55 4.84 26.73
N LEU A 211 0.59 5.68 26.37
CA LEU A 211 0.79 6.69 25.31
C LEU A 211 1.91 7.67 25.66
N GLU A 212 2.10 7.91 26.97
CA GLU A 212 3.20 8.72 27.51
C GLU A 212 4.59 8.17 27.15
N ASP A 213 4.74 6.84 27.12
CA ASP A 213 6.00 6.21 26.72
C ASP A 213 6.31 6.49 25.27
N ILE A 214 5.28 6.39 24.41
CA ILE A 214 5.39 6.67 22.97
C ILE A 214 5.67 8.16 22.72
N ALA A 215 4.99 9.03 23.44
CA ALA A 215 5.20 10.48 23.36
C ALA A 215 6.64 10.88 23.70
N LYS A 216 7.23 10.25 24.72
CA LYS A 216 8.65 10.45 25.11
C LYS A 216 9.61 10.01 24.00
N ILE A 217 9.36 8.85 23.37
CA ILE A 217 10.20 8.33 22.29
C ILE A 217 10.23 9.31 21.11
N GLY A 218 9.08 9.90 20.77
CA GLY A 218 8.98 10.88 19.70
C GLY A 218 9.44 12.28 20.08
N GLY A 219 9.57 12.58 21.37
CA GLY A 219 9.86 13.93 21.84
C GLY A 219 8.67 14.89 21.74
N TYR A 220 7.43 14.36 21.78
CA TYR A 220 6.20 15.13 21.65
C TYR A 220 5.34 15.07 22.92
N ASN A 221 4.39 15.99 23.04
CA ASN A 221 3.40 15.91 24.09
C ASN A 221 2.33 14.82 23.78
N VAL A 222 1.72 14.28 24.83
CA VAL A 222 0.76 13.17 24.76
C VAL A 222 -0.44 13.50 23.86
N ASN A 223 -0.98 14.71 23.96
CA ASN A 223 -2.13 15.11 23.15
C ASN A 223 -1.81 15.14 21.64
N TYR A 224 -0.66 15.69 21.29
CA TYR A 224 -0.20 15.70 19.88
C TYR A 224 0.02 14.27 19.40
N THR A 225 0.70 13.43 20.18
CA THR A 225 0.94 12.03 19.87
C THR A 225 -0.37 11.27 19.67
N SER A 226 -1.36 11.46 20.54
CA SER A 226 -2.69 10.84 20.40
C SER A 226 -3.39 11.23 19.10
N GLN A 227 -3.40 12.53 18.79
CA GLN A 227 -4.03 13.03 17.57
C GLN A 227 -3.28 12.57 16.31
N PHE A 228 -1.95 12.53 16.37
CA PHE A 228 -1.12 12.06 15.29
C PHE A 228 -1.38 10.57 15.01
N PHE A 229 -1.38 9.74 16.05
CA PHE A 229 -1.72 8.31 15.96
C PHE A 229 -3.08 8.11 15.28
N LYS A 230 -4.12 8.77 15.77
CA LYS A 230 -5.47 8.63 15.21
C LYS A 230 -5.54 9.10 13.75
N ARG A 231 -4.82 10.15 13.41
CA ARG A 231 -4.76 10.68 12.04
C ARG A 231 -4.04 9.73 11.09
N GLN A 232 -2.90 9.17 11.52
CA GLN A 232 -2.06 8.31 10.67
C GLN A 232 -2.63 6.89 10.58
N LEU A 233 -3.06 6.32 11.71
CA LEU A 233 -3.51 4.92 11.77
C LEU A 233 -5.02 4.75 11.59
N GLY A 234 -5.79 5.83 11.62
CA GLY A 234 -7.26 5.74 11.67
C GLY A 234 -7.82 5.24 13.00
N VAL A 235 -6.96 4.68 13.88
CA VAL A 235 -7.31 4.09 15.16
C VAL A 235 -6.57 4.77 16.31
N SER A 236 -7.08 4.67 17.53
CA SER A 236 -6.36 5.17 18.71
C SER A 236 -5.16 4.28 19.06
N PHE A 237 -4.18 4.84 19.79
CA PHE A 237 -3.06 4.07 20.33
C PHE A 237 -3.52 2.81 21.08
N LEU A 238 -4.51 2.97 21.97
CA LEU A 238 -5.03 1.84 22.74
C LEU A 238 -5.65 0.77 21.86
N GLU A 239 -6.40 1.17 20.85
CA GLU A 239 -7.01 0.25 19.89
C GLU A 239 -5.95 -0.46 19.05
N TYR A 240 -4.91 0.23 18.61
CA TYR A 240 -3.77 -0.35 17.91
C TYR A 240 -3.11 -1.46 18.76
N VAL A 241 -2.75 -1.16 20.02
CA VAL A 241 -2.15 -2.14 20.94
C VAL A 241 -3.08 -3.32 21.20
N LEU A 242 -4.39 -3.08 21.35
CA LEU A 242 -5.37 -4.14 21.55
C LEU A 242 -5.45 -5.07 20.33
N ARG A 243 -5.43 -4.52 19.12
CA ARG A 243 -5.44 -5.30 17.88
C ARG A 243 -4.19 -6.18 17.77
N LEU A 244 -3.00 -5.67 18.13
CA LEU A 244 -1.78 -6.47 18.17
C LEU A 244 -1.88 -7.64 19.17
N ARG A 245 -2.44 -7.42 20.37
CA ARG A 245 -2.62 -8.46 21.38
C ARG A 245 -3.64 -9.53 20.99
N LEU A 246 -4.77 -9.10 20.41
CA LEU A 246 -5.80 -10.03 19.92
C LEU A 246 -5.25 -10.93 18.81
N ARG A 247 -4.45 -10.37 17.93
CA ARG A 247 -3.75 -11.10 16.90
C ARG A 247 -2.88 -12.22 17.45
N GLU A 248 -2.03 -11.92 18.43
CA GLU A 248 -1.16 -12.92 19.06
C GLU A 248 -1.99 -14.08 19.67
N ALA A 249 -3.08 -13.74 20.34
CA ALA A 249 -3.98 -14.74 20.91
C ALA A 249 -4.63 -15.65 19.86
N THR A 250 -4.89 -15.17 18.64
CA THR A 250 -5.50 -15.96 17.55
C THR A 250 -4.48 -16.81 16.79
N VAL A 251 -3.20 -16.45 16.78
CA VAL A 251 -2.12 -17.23 16.13
C VAL A 251 -1.61 -18.35 17.07
N SER A 252 -1.81 -18.19 18.37
CA SER A 252 -1.36 -19.16 19.41
C SER A 252 -2.39 -20.26 19.71
N LEU A 253 -3.53 -20.28 19.04
CA LEU A 253 -4.57 -21.31 19.07
C LEU A 253 -4.51 -22.19 17.83
#